data_6348a9df4d83b7244430274ef215f968
#
_entry.id   6348a9df4d83b7244430274ef215f968
#
_cell.length_a   1.000
_cell.length_b   1.000
_cell.length_c   1.000
_cell.angle_alpha   90.00
_cell.angle_beta   90.00
_cell.angle_gamma   90.00
#
_symmetry.space_group_name_H-M   'P 1'
#
loop_
_entity.id
_entity.type
_entity.pdbx_description
1 polymer ?
#
loop_
_entity_poly.entity_id
_entity_poly.type
_entity_poly.pdbx_seq_one_letter_code
_entity_poly.pdbx_strand_id
1 'polypeptide(L)'
;MTICVATGIVTSRAKKVSEMEREAEREKIHSNLLRAVSHDIRTPLTGIVGATNVLLEQDGELTQEQRQQLLRSTNEDAQWLIRIVENLLSITRIHNSEEARVKKAPEAAEEVIGSAVAKTQKHYPDVEVHVSVPHELMMVPMDPLLIEQVLVNLMENAVIHGGTSRIDVTLSQQGGDAVFTVADNGRGIPLHLLNKLFDGAARSDRSSDGKRSMGIGLSVCRTVVLAHGGTIRGENKKDGGACFTVTLPMKGDDDED
;
A
#
# COMPACT_ATOMS: atom_id res chain seq x y z
N MET A 1 7.97 52.56 4.97
CA MET A 1 9.02 51.51 4.75
C MET A 1 9.08 50.45 5.87
N THR A 2 8.67 50.75 7.10
CA THR A 2 8.80 49.85 8.27
C THR A 2 7.80 48.66 8.29
N ILE A 3 6.62 48.81 7.68
CA ILE A 3 5.51 47.82 7.68
C ILE A 3 5.84 46.64 6.76
N CYS A 4 6.47 46.85 5.59
CA CYS A 4 6.81 45.78 4.64
C CYS A 4 7.90 44.81 5.17
N VAL A 5 8.79 45.30 6.01
CA VAL A 5 9.85 44.47 6.59
C VAL A 5 9.28 43.54 7.67
N ALA A 6 8.33 44.05 8.47
CA ALA A 6 7.70 43.27 9.52
C ALA A 6 6.82 42.13 8.95
N THR A 7 6.09 42.37 7.86
CA THR A 7 5.28 41.33 7.17
C THR A 7 6.17 40.25 6.55
N GLY A 8 7.29 40.59 5.94
CA GLY A 8 8.25 39.61 5.37
C GLY A 8 8.88 38.70 6.44
N ILE A 9 9.17 39.25 7.63
CA ILE A 9 9.73 38.44 8.73
C ILE A 9 8.68 37.49 9.33
N VAL A 10 7.44 37.94 9.45
CA VAL A 10 6.34 37.11 9.98
C VAL A 10 5.99 35.97 9.02
N THR A 11 5.91 36.25 7.72
CA THR A 11 5.65 35.21 6.71
C THR A 11 6.79 34.19 6.60
N SER A 12 8.06 34.65 6.68
CA SER A 12 9.23 33.77 6.70
C SER A 12 9.27 32.88 7.94
N ARG A 13 8.91 33.42 9.11
CA ARG A 13 8.83 32.62 10.36
C ARG A 13 7.66 31.63 10.32
N ALA A 14 6.50 32.02 9.83
CA ALA A 14 5.34 31.15 9.68
C ALA A 14 5.66 29.98 8.71
N LYS A 15 6.34 30.26 7.60
CA LYS A 15 6.79 29.23 6.65
C LYS A 15 7.79 28.27 7.31
N LYS A 16 8.77 28.77 8.05
CA LYS A 16 9.76 27.95 8.75
C LYS A 16 9.14 27.08 9.84
N VAL A 17 8.16 27.60 10.60
CA VAL A 17 7.43 26.82 11.61
C VAL A 17 6.63 25.71 10.93
N SER A 18 5.91 26.00 9.83
CA SER A 18 5.17 25.00 9.07
C SER A 18 6.07 23.92 8.45
N GLU A 19 7.28 24.28 7.99
CA GLU A 19 8.27 23.33 7.50
C GLU A 19 8.78 22.42 8.62
N MET A 20 9.11 22.98 9.79
CA MET A 20 9.54 22.21 10.97
C MET A 20 8.44 21.29 11.51
N GLU A 21 7.18 21.72 11.51
CA GLU A 21 6.04 20.90 11.92
C GLU A 21 5.85 19.71 10.96
N ARG A 22 5.97 19.94 9.65
CA ARG A 22 5.92 18.89 8.63
C ARG A 22 7.08 17.89 8.75
N GLU A 23 8.27 18.38 9.03
CA GLU A 23 9.46 17.54 9.26
C GLU A 23 9.29 16.68 10.51
N ALA A 24 8.85 17.26 11.62
CA ALA A 24 8.58 16.55 12.87
C ALA A 24 7.47 15.51 12.73
N GLU A 25 6.43 15.82 11.98
CA GLU A 25 5.35 14.87 11.70
C GLU A 25 5.81 13.71 10.82
N ARG A 26 6.65 13.98 9.80
CA ARG A 26 7.30 12.95 8.97
C ARG A 26 8.20 12.04 9.80
N GLU A 27 9.03 12.60 10.66
CA GLU A 27 9.94 11.84 11.52
C GLU A 27 9.18 10.97 12.52
N LYS A 28 8.06 11.46 13.05
CA LYS A 28 7.16 10.71 13.92
C LYS A 28 6.48 9.55 13.18
N ILE A 29 6.03 9.77 11.95
CA ILE A 29 5.45 8.73 11.09
C ILE A 29 6.51 7.66 10.80
N HIS A 30 7.73 8.07 10.42
CA HIS A 30 8.84 7.17 10.13
C HIS A 30 9.25 6.33 11.37
N SER A 31 9.38 6.97 12.54
CA SER A 31 9.69 6.26 13.79
C SER A 31 8.60 5.26 14.18
N ASN A 32 7.33 5.63 14.03
CA ASN A 32 6.20 4.74 14.31
C ASN A 32 6.15 3.56 13.33
N LEU A 33 6.43 3.80 12.04
CA LEU A 33 6.53 2.78 11.01
C LEU A 33 7.65 1.78 11.33
N LEU A 34 8.86 2.26 11.65
CA LEU A 34 9.99 1.39 11.99
C LEU A 34 9.71 0.51 13.22
N ARG A 35 9.04 1.08 14.23
CA ARG A 35 8.64 0.31 15.43
C ARG A 35 7.58 -0.75 15.09
N ALA A 36 6.58 -0.41 14.30
CA ALA A 36 5.56 -1.34 13.83
C ALA A 36 6.19 -2.46 12.98
N VAL A 37 7.03 -2.11 12.01
CA VAL A 37 7.76 -3.05 11.15
C VAL A 37 8.61 -4.01 11.98
N SER A 38 9.36 -3.51 12.98
CA SER A 38 10.21 -4.37 13.82
C SER A 38 9.43 -5.41 14.61
N HIS A 39 8.26 -5.04 15.13
CA HIS A 39 7.37 -5.98 15.80
C HIS A 39 6.77 -6.99 14.82
N ASP A 40 6.34 -6.50 13.67
CA ASP A 40 5.64 -7.30 12.68
C ASP A 40 6.57 -8.27 11.93
N ILE A 41 7.86 -7.96 11.81
CA ILE A 41 8.89 -8.88 11.32
C ILE A 41 9.19 -9.98 12.35
N ARG A 42 9.26 -9.67 13.64
CA ARG A 42 9.65 -10.63 14.68
C ARG A 42 8.68 -11.80 14.79
N THR A 43 7.39 -11.56 14.66
CA THR A 43 6.35 -12.58 14.83
C THR A 43 6.44 -13.72 13.81
N PRO A 44 6.45 -13.46 12.47
CA PRO A 44 6.60 -14.52 11.47
C PRO A 44 7.98 -15.16 11.52
N LEU A 45 9.03 -14.39 11.81
CA LEU A 45 10.36 -14.94 11.96
C LEU A 45 10.42 -15.96 13.12
N THR A 46 9.75 -15.68 14.25
CA THR A 46 9.61 -16.62 15.36
C THR A 46 8.78 -17.84 14.93
N GLY A 47 7.72 -17.66 14.12
CA GLY A 47 6.92 -18.76 13.57
C GLY A 47 7.76 -19.67 12.66
N ILE A 48 8.54 -19.09 11.73
CA ILE A 48 9.43 -19.82 10.84
C ILE A 48 10.46 -20.63 11.66
N VAL A 49 11.14 -20.00 12.61
CA VAL A 49 12.12 -20.67 13.47
C VAL A 49 11.48 -21.78 14.28
N GLY A 50 10.30 -21.53 14.88
CA GLY A 50 9.59 -22.56 15.65
C GLY A 50 9.17 -23.75 14.79
N ALA A 51 8.58 -23.50 13.62
CA ALA A 51 8.17 -24.57 12.70
C ALA A 51 9.37 -25.37 12.18
N THR A 52 10.48 -24.72 11.83
CA THR A 52 11.70 -25.38 11.36
C THR A 52 12.36 -26.21 12.47
N ASN A 53 12.37 -25.75 13.73
CA ASN A 53 12.89 -26.52 14.85
C ASN A 53 12.07 -27.80 15.07
N VAL A 54 10.73 -27.70 15.05
CA VAL A 54 9.86 -28.88 15.15
C VAL A 54 10.12 -29.88 14.01
N LEU A 55 10.28 -29.39 12.77
CA LEU A 55 10.60 -30.24 11.62
C LEU A 55 11.98 -30.93 11.74
N LEU A 56 12.97 -30.28 12.36
CA LEU A 56 14.31 -30.83 12.54
C LEU A 56 14.42 -31.81 13.72
N GLU A 57 13.73 -31.52 14.83
CA GLU A 57 13.87 -32.27 16.08
C GLU A 57 12.88 -33.42 16.17
N GLN A 58 11.71 -33.33 15.52
CA GLN A 58 10.60 -34.28 15.65
C GLN A 58 10.17 -34.91 14.31
N ASP A 59 11.06 -34.94 13.30
CA ASP A 59 10.71 -35.38 11.93
C ASP A 59 10.14 -36.81 11.89
N GLY A 60 10.61 -37.70 12.79
CA GLY A 60 10.13 -39.07 12.90
C GLY A 60 8.81 -39.26 13.64
N GLU A 61 8.33 -38.25 14.38
CA GLU A 61 7.11 -38.29 15.19
C GLU A 61 5.94 -37.56 14.53
N LEU A 62 6.21 -36.73 13.49
CA LEU A 62 5.20 -35.95 12.79
C LEU A 62 4.46 -36.80 11.76
N THR A 63 3.14 -36.65 11.73
CA THR A 63 2.34 -37.14 10.60
C THR A 63 2.64 -36.34 9.34
N GLN A 64 2.40 -36.94 8.18
CA GLN A 64 2.58 -36.22 6.89
C GLN A 64 1.74 -34.95 6.80
N GLU A 65 0.54 -34.94 7.36
CA GLU A 65 -0.34 -33.78 7.43
C GLU A 65 0.24 -32.66 8.30
N GLN A 66 0.74 -33.00 9.49
CA GLN A 66 1.40 -32.04 10.39
C GLN A 66 2.65 -31.41 9.74
N ARG A 67 3.47 -32.24 9.08
CA ARG A 67 4.65 -31.79 8.34
C ARG A 67 4.25 -30.82 7.21
N GLN A 68 3.23 -31.16 6.43
CA GLN A 68 2.74 -30.28 5.37
C GLN A 68 2.18 -28.96 5.92
N GLN A 69 1.48 -29.01 7.05
CA GLN A 69 0.93 -27.82 7.70
C GLN A 69 2.06 -26.87 8.17
N LEU A 70 3.12 -27.41 8.81
CA LEU A 70 4.28 -26.62 9.23
C LEU A 70 5.00 -25.99 8.04
N LEU A 71 5.20 -26.74 6.95
CA LEU A 71 5.82 -26.22 5.72
C LEU A 71 4.99 -25.13 5.07
N ARG A 72 3.65 -25.28 5.00
CA ARG A 72 2.74 -24.24 4.48
C ARG A 72 2.82 -22.98 5.34
N SER A 73 2.72 -23.12 6.66
CA SER A 73 2.81 -21.98 7.58
C SER A 73 4.15 -21.24 7.46
N THR A 74 5.26 -21.98 7.34
CA THR A 74 6.59 -21.41 7.13
C THR A 74 6.66 -20.62 5.82
N ASN A 75 6.11 -21.18 4.74
CA ASN A 75 6.08 -20.51 3.44
C ASN A 75 5.22 -19.25 3.47
N GLU A 76 4.05 -19.29 4.10
CA GLU A 76 3.16 -18.14 4.28
C GLU A 76 3.84 -17.01 5.07
N ASP A 77 4.53 -17.35 6.17
CA ASP A 77 5.29 -16.42 6.99
C ASP A 77 6.46 -15.80 6.21
N ALA A 78 7.17 -16.59 5.40
CA ALA A 78 8.27 -16.11 4.57
C ALA A 78 7.76 -15.15 3.46
N GLN A 79 6.68 -15.50 2.77
CA GLN A 79 6.06 -14.64 1.75
C GLN A 79 5.57 -13.32 2.36
N TRP A 80 5.04 -13.38 3.57
CA TRP A 80 4.62 -12.19 4.30
C TRP A 80 5.80 -11.27 4.64
N LEU A 81 6.96 -11.81 5.04
CA LEU A 81 8.17 -11.03 5.26
C LEU A 81 8.69 -10.36 3.98
N ILE A 82 8.61 -11.03 2.83
CA ILE A 82 8.98 -10.46 1.54
C ILE A 82 8.11 -9.22 1.26
N ARG A 83 6.79 -9.29 1.45
CA ARG A 83 5.88 -8.15 1.28
C ARG A 83 6.21 -6.97 2.20
N ILE A 84 6.61 -7.23 3.46
CA ILE A 84 7.06 -6.14 4.36
C ILE A 84 8.30 -5.45 3.79
N VAL A 85 9.29 -6.21 3.34
CA VAL A 85 10.53 -5.65 2.79
C VAL A 85 10.23 -4.81 1.54
N GLU A 86 9.39 -5.29 0.63
CA GLU A 86 8.99 -4.54 -0.57
C GLU A 86 8.29 -3.23 -0.21
N ASN A 87 7.37 -3.26 0.76
CA ASN A 87 6.69 -2.07 1.26
C ASN A 87 7.67 -1.07 1.92
N LEU A 88 8.66 -1.57 2.66
CA LEU A 88 9.68 -0.73 3.29
C LEU A 88 10.59 -0.07 2.25
N LEU A 89 10.99 -0.82 1.23
CA LEU A 89 11.79 -0.30 0.11
C LEU A 89 11.04 0.79 -0.65
N SER A 90 9.73 0.67 -0.81
CA SER A 90 8.90 1.72 -1.43
C SER A 90 8.91 3.02 -0.62
N ILE A 91 8.86 2.93 0.72
CA ILE A 91 8.95 4.10 1.59
C ILE A 91 10.34 4.73 1.52
N THR A 92 11.42 3.93 1.54
CA THR A 92 12.79 4.45 1.51
C THR A 92 13.13 5.14 0.18
N ARG A 93 12.55 4.70 -0.94
CA ARG A 93 12.67 5.40 -2.23
C ARG A 93 12.11 6.81 -2.19
N ILE A 94 10.99 7.01 -1.49
CA ILE A 94 10.37 8.34 -1.33
C ILE A 94 11.22 9.26 -0.45
N HIS A 95 11.91 8.72 0.57
CA HIS A 95 12.69 9.52 1.52
C HIS A 95 14.11 9.86 1.04
N ASN A 96 14.71 9.06 0.17
CA ASN A 96 16.08 9.26 -0.29
C ASN A 96 16.23 10.26 -1.46
N SER A 97 15.14 10.81 -1.98
CA SER A 97 15.21 11.94 -2.90
C SER A 97 15.51 13.22 -2.11
N GLU A 98 16.65 13.87 -2.37
CA GLU A 98 17.11 15.10 -1.68
C GLU A 98 16.08 16.24 -1.66
N GLU A 99 15.03 16.15 -2.49
CA GLU A 99 13.91 17.10 -2.57
C GLU A 99 12.59 16.57 -2.00
N ALA A 100 12.55 15.37 -1.39
CA ALA A 100 11.33 14.69 -0.92
C ALA A 100 10.24 14.54 -2.00
N ARG A 101 10.61 14.59 -3.28
CA ARG A 101 9.70 14.44 -4.43
C ARG A 101 9.98 13.14 -5.15
N VAL A 102 8.93 12.41 -5.45
CA VAL A 102 9.00 11.23 -6.32
C VAL A 102 9.39 11.70 -7.73
N LYS A 103 10.34 11.02 -8.36
CA LYS A 103 10.72 11.30 -9.75
C LYS A 103 9.58 10.79 -10.65
N LYS A 104 8.70 11.71 -11.03
CA LYS A 104 7.57 11.44 -11.93
C LYS A 104 8.03 11.55 -13.38
N ALA A 105 7.67 10.58 -14.22
CA ALA A 105 7.79 10.63 -15.67
C ALA A 105 6.42 10.32 -16.28
N PRO A 106 6.10 10.84 -17.48
CA PRO A 106 4.90 10.43 -18.19
C PRO A 106 4.98 8.93 -18.54
N GLU A 107 4.15 8.13 -17.90
CA GLU A 107 4.12 6.67 -18.04
C GLU A 107 2.72 6.21 -18.48
N ALA A 108 2.66 5.15 -19.27
CA ALA A 108 1.40 4.56 -19.73
C ALA A 108 0.71 3.83 -18.55
N ALA A 109 -0.41 4.37 -18.08
CA ALA A 109 -1.11 3.83 -16.93
C ALA A 109 -1.61 2.40 -17.15
N GLU A 110 -1.97 2.05 -18.39
CA GLU A 110 -2.40 0.71 -18.80
C GLU A 110 -1.29 -0.34 -18.65
N GLU A 111 -0.03 0.03 -18.93
CA GLU A 111 1.11 -0.87 -18.77
C GLU A 111 1.39 -1.15 -17.29
N VAL A 112 1.26 -0.14 -16.43
CA VAL A 112 1.42 -0.28 -14.98
C VAL A 112 0.33 -1.18 -14.41
N ILE A 113 -0.93 -1.03 -14.85
CA ILE A 113 -2.03 -1.92 -14.48
C ILE A 113 -1.73 -3.35 -14.96
N GLY A 114 -1.32 -3.53 -16.21
CA GLY A 114 -1.01 -4.83 -16.78
C GLY A 114 0.08 -5.57 -15.98
N SER A 115 1.14 -4.86 -15.60
CA SER A 115 2.22 -5.39 -14.77
C SER A 115 1.74 -5.79 -13.37
N ALA A 116 0.95 -4.94 -12.70
CA ALA A 116 0.40 -5.22 -11.39
C ALA A 116 -0.55 -6.44 -11.41
N VAL A 117 -1.39 -6.56 -12.42
CA VAL A 117 -2.30 -7.69 -12.61
C VAL A 117 -1.52 -8.98 -12.84
N ALA A 118 -0.50 -8.97 -13.72
CA ALA A 118 0.33 -10.14 -13.99
C ALA A 118 1.04 -10.64 -12.71
N LYS A 119 1.56 -9.73 -11.88
CA LYS A 119 2.17 -10.08 -10.59
C LYS A 119 1.14 -10.71 -9.63
N THR A 120 -0.04 -10.12 -9.52
CA THR A 120 -1.10 -10.62 -8.64
C THR A 120 -1.59 -11.99 -9.08
N GLN A 121 -1.86 -12.20 -10.38
CA GLN A 121 -2.33 -13.48 -10.91
C GLN A 121 -1.29 -14.60 -10.76
N LYS A 122 0.00 -14.26 -10.82
CA LYS A 122 1.07 -15.23 -10.57
C LYS A 122 1.03 -15.81 -9.14
N HIS A 123 0.68 -14.98 -8.14
CA HIS A 123 0.58 -15.40 -6.74
C HIS A 123 -0.79 -15.98 -6.38
N TYR A 124 -1.85 -15.52 -7.05
CA TYR A 124 -3.25 -15.89 -6.79
C TYR A 124 -3.95 -16.33 -8.09
N PRO A 125 -3.56 -17.49 -8.66
CA PRO A 125 -4.07 -17.94 -9.97
C PRO A 125 -5.57 -18.24 -9.98
N ASP A 126 -6.18 -18.51 -8.81
CA ASP A 126 -7.59 -18.83 -8.66
C ASP A 126 -8.50 -17.59 -8.59
N VAL A 127 -7.91 -16.38 -8.57
CA VAL A 127 -8.66 -15.12 -8.50
C VAL A 127 -8.81 -14.54 -9.90
N GLU A 128 -10.05 -14.30 -10.30
CA GLU A 128 -10.36 -13.68 -11.58
C GLU A 128 -10.12 -12.17 -11.50
N VAL A 129 -9.29 -11.63 -12.39
CA VAL A 129 -9.03 -10.18 -12.46
C VAL A 129 -9.52 -9.64 -13.80
N HIS A 130 -10.52 -8.76 -13.75
CA HIS A 130 -11.05 -8.05 -14.89
C HIS A 130 -10.48 -6.65 -14.98
N VAL A 131 -9.96 -6.29 -16.16
CA VAL A 131 -9.37 -4.96 -16.41
C VAL A 131 -10.24 -4.22 -17.41
N SER A 132 -10.60 -2.97 -17.07
CA SER A 132 -11.31 -2.05 -17.95
C SER A 132 -10.55 -0.73 -18.01
N VAL A 133 -9.99 -0.42 -19.19
CA VAL A 133 -9.20 0.78 -19.46
C VAL A 133 -9.79 1.52 -20.65
N PRO A 134 -9.53 2.84 -20.79
CA PRO A 134 -9.92 3.60 -21.96
C PRO A 134 -9.29 3.04 -23.26
N HIS A 135 -9.87 3.37 -24.39
CA HIS A 135 -9.29 3.01 -25.71
C HIS A 135 -8.05 3.84 -26.05
N GLU A 136 -8.00 5.07 -25.54
CA GLU A 136 -6.87 5.98 -25.74
C GLU A 136 -5.85 5.78 -24.62
N LEU A 137 -4.56 5.75 -25.01
CA LEU A 137 -3.44 5.60 -24.07
C LEU A 137 -3.41 6.77 -23.10
N MET A 138 -3.37 6.47 -21.81
CA MET A 138 -3.37 7.49 -20.76
C MET A 138 -1.97 7.66 -20.16
N MET A 139 -1.31 8.76 -20.55
CA MET A 139 0.01 9.13 -20.00
C MET A 139 -0.19 9.87 -18.67
N VAL A 140 0.37 9.32 -17.59
CA VAL A 140 0.23 9.88 -16.24
C VAL A 140 1.62 10.12 -15.67
N PRO A 141 1.92 11.34 -15.14
CA PRO A 141 3.18 11.62 -14.47
C PRO A 141 3.31 10.82 -13.16
N MET A 142 4.08 9.73 -13.17
CA MET A 142 4.23 8.86 -12.00
C MET A 142 5.57 8.11 -12.00
N ASP A 143 5.93 7.54 -10.85
CA ASP A 143 6.92 6.45 -10.75
C ASP A 143 6.17 5.14 -10.95
N PRO A 144 6.42 4.40 -12.06
CA PRO A 144 5.66 3.22 -12.41
C PRO A 144 5.81 2.09 -11.39
N LEU A 145 6.98 1.96 -10.76
CA LEU A 145 7.22 0.91 -9.76
C LEU A 145 6.47 1.16 -8.46
N LEU A 146 6.38 2.42 -8.04
CA LEU A 146 5.63 2.79 -6.84
C LEU A 146 4.13 2.64 -7.03
N ILE A 147 3.59 3.06 -8.18
CA ILE A 147 2.16 2.92 -8.47
C ILE A 147 1.79 1.45 -8.73
N GLU A 148 2.64 0.68 -9.41
CA GLU A 148 2.47 -0.78 -9.53
C GLU A 148 2.35 -1.42 -8.14
N GLN A 149 3.25 -1.06 -7.19
CA GLN A 149 3.19 -1.59 -5.83
C GLN A 149 1.90 -1.20 -5.09
N VAL A 150 1.39 0.01 -5.30
CA VAL A 150 0.07 0.42 -4.77
C VAL A 150 -1.03 -0.51 -5.28
N LEU A 151 -1.09 -0.73 -6.60
CA LEU A 151 -2.12 -1.58 -7.22
C LEU A 151 -2.02 -3.03 -6.75
N VAL A 152 -0.81 -3.60 -6.69
CA VAL A 152 -0.56 -4.94 -6.13
C VAL A 152 -1.04 -5.03 -4.69
N ASN A 153 -0.67 -4.07 -3.82
CA ASN A 153 -1.11 -4.05 -2.42
C ASN A 153 -2.64 -4.00 -2.29
N LEU A 154 -3.33 -3.24 -3.13
CA LEU A 154 -4.79 -3.14 -3.11
C LEU A 154 -5.44 -4.46 -3.56
N MET A 155 -4.94 -5.09 -4.62
CA MET A 155 -5.44 -6.39 -5.09
C MET A 155 -5.14 -7.51 -4.08
N GLU A 156 -3.95 -7.56 -3.49
CA GLU A 156 -3.63 -8.53 -2.44
C GLU A 156 -4.51 -8.36 -1.19
N ASN A 157 -4.84 -7.11 -0.81
CA ASN A 157 -5.79 -6.86 0.27
C ASN A 157 -7.17 -7.42 -0.02
N ALA A 158 -7.65 -7.33 -1.26
CA ALA A 158 -8.92 -7.92 -1.69
C ALA A 158 -8.89 -9.44 -1.51
N VAL A 159 -7.80 -10.12 -1.88
CA VAL A 159 -7.66 -11.57 -1.76
C VAL A 159 -7.53 -11.99 -0.29
N ILE A 160 -6.58 -11.41 0.44
CA ILE A 160 -6.20 -11.86 1.79
C ILE A 160 -7.29 -11.50 2.80
N HIS A 161 -7.82 -10.28 2.73
CA HIS A 161 -8.79 -9.76 3.70
C HIS A 161 -10.23 -9.82 3.21
N GLY A 162 -10.47 -9.61 1.93
CA GLY A 162 -11.79 -9.73 1.32
C GLY A 162 -12.25 -11.17 1.17
N GLY A 163 -11.32 -12.09 0.93
CA GLY A 163 -11.64 -13.47 0.53
C GLY A 163 -12.37 -13.49 -0.82
N THR A 164 -11.93 -12.64 -1.73
CA THR A 164 -12.55 -12.41 -3.02
C THR A 164 -12.25 -13.52 -4.01
N SER A 165 -13.19 -13.78 -4.92
CA SER A 165 -12.98 -14.61 -6.11
C SER A 165 -12.79 -13.78 -7.38
N ARG A 166 -13.15 -12.48 -7.34
CA ARG A 166 -13.07 -11.58 -8.48
C ARG A 166 -12.67 -10.17 -8.05
N ILE A 167 -11.75 -9.60 -8.84
CA ILE A 167 -11.29 -8.21 -8.71
C ILE A 167 -11.55 -7.51 -10.04
N ASP A 168 -12.18 -6.34 -9.99
CA ASP A 168 -12.37 -5.44 -11.12
C ASP A 168 -11.40 -4.26 -10.97
N VAL A 169 -10.47 -4.10 -11.92
CA VAL A 169 -9.53 -2.98 -11.98
C VAL A 169 -9.95 -2.05 -13.11
N THR A 170 -10.21 -0.78 -12.80
CA THR A 170 -10.62 0.18 -13.83
C THR A 170 -9.70 1.39 -13.85
N LEU A 171 -9.50 1.94 -15.05
CA LEU A 171 -8.84 3.22 -15.28
C LEU A 171 -9.82 4.14 -15.98
N SER A 172 -9.92 5.37 -15.51
CA SER A 172 -10.76 6.40 -16.15
C SER A 172 -10.14 7.77 -15.94
N GLN A 173 -10.53 8.71 -16.77
CA GLN A 173 -10.17 10.12 -16.58
C GLN A 173 -11.36 10.87 -16.00
N GLN A 174 -11.13 11.64 -14.92
CA GLN A 174 -12.13 12.50 -14.32
C GLN A 174 -11.55 13.90 -14.10
N GLY A 175 -12.07 14.87 -14.83
CA GLY A 175 -11.48 16.21 -14.84
C GLY A 175 -10.07 16.21 -15.42
N GLY A 176 -9.10 16.66 -14.63
CA GLY A 176 -7.66 16.64 -14.98
C GLY A 176 -6.89 15.47 -14.39
N ASP A 177 -7.56 14.45 -13.82
CA ASP A 177 -6.94 13.40 -13.04
C ASP A 177 -7.17 12.02 -13.67
N ALA A 178 -6.18 11.14 -13.54
CA ALA A 178 -6.32 9.70 -13.78
C ALA A 178 -6.85 9.02 -12.52
N VAL A 179 -7.91 8.22 -12.68
CA VAL A 179 -8.59 7.53 -11.58
C VAL A 179 -8.45 6.03 -11.79
N PHE A 180 -7.71 5.39 -10.88
CA PHE A 180 -7.56 3.95 -10.78
C PHE A 180 -8.53 3.44 -9.72
N THR A 181 -9.29 2.39 -10.05
CA THR A 181 -10.20 1.77 -9.10
C THR A 181 -9.91 0.29 -9.00
N VAL A 182 -9.80 -0.23 -7.78
CA VAL A 182 -9.68 -1.65 -7.49
C VAL A 182 -10.88 -2.05 -6.65
N ALA A 183 -11.79 -2.81 -7.23
CA ALA A 183 -13.03 -3.24 -6.60
C ALA A 183 -13.08 -4.76 -6.49
N ASP A 184 -13.53 -5.30 -5.36
CA ASP A 184 -13.66 -6.72 -5.11
C ASP A 184 -15.12 -7.15 -4.85
N ASN A 185 -15.36 -8.45 -4.88
CA ASN A 185 -16.65 -9.05 -4.52
C ASN A 185 -16.62 -9.77 -3.16
N GLY A 186 -15.63 -9.44 -2.32
CA GLY A 186 -15.45 -10.07 -1.02
C GLY A 186 -16.40 -9.56 0.07
N ARG A 187 -16.00 -9.79 1.32
CA ARG A 187 -16.80 -9.41 2.52
C ARG A 187 -16.80 -7.91 2.85
N GLY A 188 -16.00 -7.11 2.14
CA GLY A 188 -15.86 -5.68 2.41
C GLY A 188 -15.03 -5.35 3.65
N ILE A 189 -15.01 -4.07 4.00
CA ILE A 189 -14.22 -3.48 5.09
C ILE A 189 -15.12 -3.34 6.32
N PRO A 190 -14.70 -3.79 7.52
CA PRO A 190 -15.43 -3.55 8.76
C PRO A 190 -15.66 -2.06 9.00
N LEU A 191 -16.89 -1.66 9.35
CA LEU A 191 -17.28 -0.25 9.47
C LEU A 191 -16.41 0.56 10.44
N HIS A 192 -15.95 -0.06 11.52
CA HIS A 192 -15.09 0.59 12.53
C HIS A 192 -13.67 0.87 12.02
N LEU A 193 -13.25 0.24 10.90
CA LEU A 193 -11.94 0.44 10.26
C LEU A 193 -11.97 1.47 9.13
N LEU A 194 -13.14 1.76 8.54
CA LEU A 194 -13.25 2.65 7.37
C LEU A 194 -12.56 4.00 7.56
N ASN A 195 -12.74 4.62 8.73
CA ASN A 195 -12.15 5.94 9.03
C ASN A 195 -10.65 5.88 9.39
N LYS A 196 -10.08 4.68 9.56
CA LYS A 196 -8.69 4.47 10.00
C LYS A 196 -7.88 3.60 9.05
N LEU A 197 -8.41 3.31 7.87
CA LEU A 197 -7.82 2.39 6.89
C LEU A 197 -6.36 2.67 6.58
N PHE A 198 -6.01 3.94 6.51
CA PHE A 198 -4.70 4.40 6.07
C PHE A 198 -3.80 4.91 7.21
N ASP A 199 -4.24 4.85 8.46
CA ASP A 199 -3.52 5.46 9.61
C ASP A 199 -2.39 4.57 10.16
N GLY A 200 -2.13 3.41 9.53
CA GLY A 200 -1.07 2.47 9.96
C GLY A 200 -1.30 1.84 11.35
N ALA A 201 -2.28 2.33 12.09
CA ALA A 201 -2.61 1.92 13.46
C ALA A 201 -3.89 1.08 13.55
N ALA A 202 -4.52 0.74 12.42
CA ALA A 202 -5.67 -0.16 12.39
C ALA A 202 -5.23 -1.59 12.73
N ARG A 203 -4.71 -1.77 13.96
CA ARG A 203 -4.59 -3.09 14.58
C ARG A 203 -6.01 -3.60 14.73
N SER A 204 -6.43 -4.50 13.86
CA SER A 204 -7.53 -5.36 14.25
C SER A 204 -7.05 -6.12 15.48
N ASP A 205 -7.71 -5.92 16.62
CA ASP A 205 -7.69 -6.90 17.68
C ASP A 205 -7.77 -8.28 17.00
N ARG A 206 -6.89 -9.20 17.44
CA ARG A 206 -6.74 -10.55 16.90
C ARG A 206 -8.09 -11.07 16.41
N SER A 207 -8.31 -10.96 15.10
CA SER A 207 -9.43 -11.68 14.52
C SER A 207 -9.14 -13.16 14.75
N SER A 208 -10.11 -13.88 15.28
CA SER A 208 -10.09 -15.29 15.64
C SER A 208 -9.65 -16.23 14.49
N ASP A 209 -9.44 -15.72 13.30
CA ASP A 209 -9.08 -16.45 12.09
C ASP A 209 -7.58 -16.53 11.77
N GLY A 210 -6.70 -16.05 12.66
CA GLY A 210 -5.25 -16.20 12.47
C GLY A 210 -4.65 -15.43 11.26
N LYS A 211 -5.46 -14.73 10.46
CA LYS A 211 -4.97 -13.95 9.32
C LYS A 211 -4.39 -12.62 9.82
N ARG A 212 -3.08 -12.49 9.70
CA ARG A 212 -2.34 -11.29 10.11
C ARG A 212 -2.72 -10.11 9.23
N SER A 213 -3.36 -9.12 9.84
CA SER A 213 -3.75 -7.88 9.18
C SER A 213 -2.56 -6.93 9.17
N MET A 214 -2.14 -6.53 7.98
CA MET A 214 -1.02 -5.62 7.79
C MET A 214 -1.54 -4.20 7.61
N GLY A 215 -1.60 -3.42 8.70
CA GLY A 215 -1.87 -1.96 8.61
C GLY A 215 -0.81 -1.19 7.80
N ILE A 216 0.34 -1.81 7.49
CA ILE A 216 1.46 -1.20 6.76
C ILE A 216 1.14 -1.04 5.27
N GLY A 217 0.52 -2.02 4.61
CA GLY A 217 0.28 -1.97 3.16
C GLY A 217 -0.55 -0.76 2.73
N LEU A 218 -1.67 -0.51 3.39
CA LEU A 218 -2.52 0.64 3.06
C LEU A 218 -1.90 1.99 3.45
N SER A 219 -1.13 2.06 4.54
CA SER A 219 -0.39 3.28 4.90
C SER A 219 0.73 3.59 3.91
N VAL A 220 1.40 2.56 3.36
CA VAL A 220 2.35 2.69 2.24
C VAL A 220 1.64 3.21 1.00
N CYS A 221 0.49 2.62 0.62
CA CYS A 221 -0.30 3.10 -0.51
C CYS A 221 -0.62 4.58 -0.38
N ARG A 222 -1.08 5.02 0.80
CA ARG A 222 -1.37 6.43 1.07
C ARG A 222 -0.12 7.30 0.92
N THR A 223 1.00 6.89 1.49
CA THR A 223 2.26 7.65 1.42
C THR A 223 2.73 7.80 -0.03
N VAL A 224 2.70 6.72 -0.81
CA VAL A 224 3.06 6.74 -2.24
C VAL A 224 2.14 7.67 -3.02
N VAL A 225 0.83 7.52 -2.87
CA VAL A 225 -0.16 8.32 -3.62
C VAL A 225 -0.06 9.81 -3.26
N LEU A 226 0.11 10.16 -1.98
CA LEU A 226 0.33 11.54 -1.55
C LEU A 226 1.63 12.13 -2.08
N ALA A 227 2.71 11.33 -2.16
CA ALA A 227 3.98 11.77 -2.75
C ALA A 227 3.87 12.06 -4.26
N HIS A 228 2.87 11.46 -4.94
CA HIS A 228 2.52 11.76 -6.33
C HIS A 228 1.57 12.97 -6.48
N GLY A 229 1.14 13.60 -5.38
CA GLY A 229 0.15 14.68 -5.38
C GLY A 229 -1.29 14.19 -5.55
N GLY A 230 -1.52 12.88 -5.41
CA GLY A 230 -2.81 12.24 -5.58
C GLY A 230 -3.59 12.04 -4.28
N THR A 231 -4.71 11.34 -4.38
CA THR A 231 -5.56 10.95 -3.25
C THR A 231 -5.93 9.46 -3.32
N ILE A 232 -6.12 8.83 -2.14
CA ILE A 232 -6.60 7.46 -2.04
C ILE A 232 -7.80 7.38 -1.09
N ARG A 233 -8.81 6.60 -1.48
CA ARG A 233 -10.02 6.37 -0.69
C ARG A 233 -10.39 4.89 -0.71
N GLY A 234 -11.08 4.45 0.33
CA GLY A 234 -11.64 3.09 0.40
C GLY A 234 -13.05 3.14 0.94
N GLU A 235 -13.95 2.40 0.33
CA GLU A 235 -15.36 2.31 0.71
C GLU A 235 -15.91 0.90 0.49
N ASN A 236 -17.05 0.58 1.12
CA ASN A 236 -17.79 -0.63 0.83
C ASN A 236 -18.78 -0.41 -0.29
N LYS A 237 -18.87 -1.39 -1.19
CA LYS A 237 -19.86 -1.41 -2.26
C LYS A 237 -21.24 -1.77 -1.70
N LYS A 238 -22.29 -1.26 -2.35
CA LYS A 238 -23.69 -1.58 -1.97
C LYS A 238 -24.02 -3.06 -2.11
N ASP A 239 -23.44 -3.70 -3.13
CA ASP A 239 -23.68 -5.10 -3.49
C ASP A 239 -22.68 -6.07 -2.84
N GLY A 240 -21.92 -5.60 -1.83
CA GLY A 240 -20.86 -6.35 -1.16
C GLY A 240 -19.48 -6.11 -1.76
N GLY A 241 -18.44 -6.42 -0.97
CA GLY A 241 -17.06 -6.14 -1.32
C GLY A 241 -16.61 -4.71 -1.00
N ALA A 242 -15.33 -4.45 -1.23
CA ALA A 242 -14.71 -3.13 -1.07
C ALA A 242 -14.36 -2.52 -2.43
N CYS A 243 -14.15 -1.22 -2.41
CA CYS A 243 -13.69 -0.44 -3.56
C CYS A 243 -12.65 0.56 -3.08
N PHE A 244 -11.46 0.49 -3.66
CA PHE A 244 -10.39 1.45 -3.44
C PHE A 244 -10.21 2.30 -4.68
N THR A 245 -10.15 3.62 -4.49
CA THR A 245 -9.97 4.59 -5.57
C THR A 245 -8.70 5.37 -5.32
N VAL A 246 -7.81 5.37 -6.31
CA VAL A 246 -6.58 6.17 -6.35
C VAL A 246 -6.71 7.19 -7.46
N THR A 247 -6.49 8.46 -7.13
CA THR A 247 -6.55 9.57 -8.08
C THR A 247 -5.17 10.19 -8.20
N LEU A 248 -4.65 10.33 -9.42
CA LEU A 248 -3.36 10.97 -9.70
C LEU A 248 -3.55 12.14 -10.68
N PRO A 249 -2.92 13.32 -10.45
CA PRO A 249 -2.98 14.43 -11.39
C PRO A 249 -2.29 14.07 -12.70
N MET A 250 -2.93 14.37 -13.83
CA MET A 250 -2.35 14.16 -15.17
C MET A 250 -1.49 15.35 -15.64
N LYS A 251 -1.61 16.52 -14.98
CA LYS A 251 -0.71 17.65 -15.22
C LYS A 251 0.51 17.52 -14.31
N GLY A 252 1.71 17.73 -14.88
CA GLY A 252 2.94 17.82 -14.09
C GLY A 252 2.99 19.09 -13.25
N ASP A 253 3.80 19.09 -12.21
CA ASP A 253 4.04 20.28 -11.36
C ASP A 253 4.70 21.44 -12.14
N ASP A 254 5.17 21.19 -13.39
CA ASP A 254 5.87 22.16 -14.24
C ASP A 254 4.94 22.91 -15.24
N ASP A 255 3.63 22.64 -15.24
CA ASP A 255 2.66 23.28 -16.14
C ASP A 255 1.96 24.53 -15.52
N GLU A 256 2.43 25.03 -14.38
CA GLU A 256 2.02 26.32 -13.79
C GLU A 256 3.07 27.41 -14.12
N ASP A 257 3.06 27.90 -15.38
CA ASP A 257 3.62 29.21 -15.78
C ASP A 257 2.59 30.01 -16.58
#